data_451d00ef38ef70e538ccda2e63e4dfe2
#
_entry.id   451d00ef38ef70e538ccda2e63e4dfe2
#
_cell.length_a   1.000
_cell.length_b   1.000
_cell.length_c   1.000
_cell.angle_alpha   90.00
_cell.angle_beta   90.00
_cell.angle_gamma   90.00
#
_symmetry.space_group_name_H-M   'P 1'
#
loop_
_entity.id
_entity.type
_entity.pdbx_description
1 polymer ?
#
loop_
_entity_poly.entity_id
_entity_poly.type
_entity_poly.pdbx_seq_one_letter_code
_entity_poly.pdbx_strand_id
1 'polypeptide(L)'
;DNCGIGAVVNIKGEKSHATVENALKIVENLEHRAGKDAEGKTGDGVGILLQISHKFFSKACSTLGFSLGGEREYGVGVFFFPQNELKRNQAKKMFEIIVEKEGLELLGWRTVPTVPEVLGHKARECMPYIMQAFIKKPEDVEKGIAFDRRLYVVRRVFEQSNDNTYVPSLSSRTIVYKGMFLVGQLRTFFRDLQDVDYESAIAMVHSRFSTNTNPSWERAHPNRFIVHNGEINTIRGNADKMLAREETMSSPMLQDELHKVLPVVNTQGSDSAMLDNTLEFLTMSGMDLPLAVMITIPEPWANNDTISQEKRDFYQYYATMMEPWDGPASILFSDGDVMGAVLDRNGLRPSRYYITNDGFLILSSEVGVLEVPEEKIVLKERLHPGKMLLVNTVQGKVLNDEEVKEYYAKK
;
A
#
# COMPACT_ATOMS: atom_id res chain seq x y z
N ASP A 1 -2.79 20.16 6.03
CA ASP A 1 -3.07 18.78 6.39
C ASP A 1 -1.92 18.18 7.20
N ASN A 2 -2.21 17.76 8.42
CA ASN A 2 -1.24 17.08 9.28
C ASN A 2 -1.28 15.57 9.01
N CYS A 3 -0.48 15.10 8.05
CA CYS A 3 -0.32 13.70 7.79
C CYS A 3 1.01 13.21 8.35
N GLY A 4 0.99 12.03 8.97
CA GLY A 4 2.19 11.35 9.44
C GLY A 4 2.37 10.04 8.71
N ILE A 5 3.60 9.73 8.32
CA ILE A 5 3.96 8.48 7.67
C ILE A 5 5.13 7.82 8.37
N GLY A 6 5.19 6.51 8.30
CA GLY A 6 6.30 5.75 8.85
C GLY A 6 6.41 4.35 8.26
N ALA A 7 7.57 3.74 8.43
CA ALA A 7 7.82 2.38 8.00
C ALA A 7 8.80 1.68 8.93
N VAL A 8 8.60 0.38 9.08
CA VAL A 8 9.53 -0.52 9.78
C VAL A 8 9.78 -1.71 8.87
N VAL A 9 11.05 -1.99 8.58
CA VAL A 9 11.42 -3.07 7.67
C VAL A 9 12.56 -3.89 8.28
N ASN A 10 12.39 -5.20 8.31
CA ASN A 10 13.51 -6.10 8.54
C ASN A 10 14.25 -6.29 7.22
N ILE A 11 15.46 -5.79 7.13
CA ILE A 11 16.24 -5.71 5.88
C ILE A 11 16.45 -7.10 5.26
N LYS A 12 16.67 -8.11 6.08
CA LYS A 12 16.88 -9.49 5.64
C LYS A 12 15.58 -10.24 5.32
N GLY A 13 14.42 -9.62 5.52
CA GLY A 13 13.14 -10.24 5.26
C GLY A 13 12.66 -11.20 6.35
N GLU A 14 13.29 -11.18 7.51
CA GLU A 14 12.86 -12.01 8.64
C GLU A 14 11.57 -11.46 9.23
N LYS A 15 10.53 -12.28 9.24
CA LYS A 15 9.21 -11.87 9.73
C LYS A 15 9.12 -11.99 11.23
N SER A 16 8.58 -10.96 11.88
CA SER A 16 8.36 -10.96 13.32
C SER A 16 7.18 -10.08 13.68
N HIS A 17 6.61 -10.32 14.86
CA HIS A 17 5.58 -9.43 15.40
C HIS A 17 6.18 -8.07 15.81
N ALA A 18 7.47 -8.02 16.11
CA ALA A 18 8.16 -6.77 16.45
C ALA A 18 8.03 -5.71 15.33
N THR A 19 8.05 -6.11 14.07
CA THR A 19 7.81 -5.20 12.93
C THR A 19 6.44 -4.56 13.04
N VAL A 20 5.41 -5.35 13.32
CA VAL A 20 4.03 -4.88 13.47
C VAL A 20 3.92 -3.97 14.69
N GLU A 21 4.43 -4.40 15.83
CA GLU A 21 4.36 -3.65 17.09
C GLU A 21 5.06 -2.29 16.99
N ASN A 22 6.24 -2.23 16.41
CA ASN A 22 6.97 -0.97 16.24
C ASN A 22 6.28 -0.02 15.26
N ALA A 23 5.70 -0.53 14.18
CA ALA A 23 4.93 0.29 13.26
C ALA A 23 3.68 0.87 13.92
N LEU A 24 2.99 0.07 14.73
CA LEU A 24 1.83 0.54 15.50
C LEU A 24 2.22 1.64 16.49
N LYS A 25 3.37 1.50 17.16
CA LYS A 25 3.89 2.54 18.06
C LYS A 25 4.19 3.85 17.32
N ILE A 26 4.75 3.76 16.11
CA ILE A 26 4.99 4.95 15.29
C ILE A 26 3.68 5.67 14.99
N VAL A 27 2.68 4.97 14.50
CA VAL A 27 1.41 5.62 14.13
C VAL A 27 0.68 6.18 15.34
N GLU A 28 0.71 5.49 16.47
CA GLU A 28 0.11 5.97 17.72
C GLU A 28 0.76 7.26 18.21
N ASN A 29 2.09 7.35 18.11
CA ASN A 29 2.83 8.54 18.51
C ASN A 29 2.64 9.70 17.52
N LEU A 30 2.52 9.41 16.23
CA LEU A 30 2.16 10.41 15.22
C LEU A 30 0.79 11.01 15.49
N GLU A 31 -0.20 10.17 15.76
CA GLU A 31 -1.56 10.58 16.10
C GLU A 31 -1.59 11.44 17.37
N HIS A 32 -0.87 11.01 18.40
CA HIS A 32 -0.84 11.70 19.68
C HIS A 32 -0.28 13.12 19.55
N ARG A 33 0.74 13.31 18.74
CA ARG A 33 1.32 14.63 18.47
C ARG A 33 0.35 15.55 17.72
N ALA A 34 -0.34 15.00 16.72
CA ALA A 34 -1.34 15.74 15.95
C ALA A 34 -2.58 16.05 16.81
N GLY A 35 -2.97 15.14 17.70
CA GLY A 35 -4.14 15.29 18.56
C GLY A 35 -4.02 16.38 19.63
N LYS A 36 -2.81 16.77 20.02
CA LYS A 36 -2.60 17.87 20.98
C LYS A 36 -3.07 19.23 20.43
N ASP A 37 -3.04 19.39 19.12
CA ASP A 37 -3.43 20.64 18.46
C ASP A 37 -4.88 20.64 17.97
N ALA A 38 -5.62 19.56 18.18
CA ALA A 38 -6.92 19.34 17.58
C ALA A 38 -7.96 18.80 18.56
N GLU A 39 -8.08 19.40 19.74
CA GLU A 39 -9.08 19.01 20.71
C GLU A 39 -10.49 18.95 20.09
N GLY A 40 -11.12 17.78 20.19
CA GLY A 40 -12.48 17.55 19.71
C GLY A 40 -12.60 17.18 18.23
N LYS A 41 -11.50 16.96 17.52
CA LYS A 41 -11.54 16.51 16.12
C LYS A 41 -11.36 15.01 16.02
N THR A 42 -12.20 14.37 15.22
CA THR A 42 -12.09 12.96 14.88
C THR A 42 -10.93 12.76 13.89
N GLY A 43 -10.16 11.69 14.05
CA GLY A 43 -9.18 11.28 13.05
C GLY A 43 -9.85 10.95 11.73
N ASP A 44 -9.26 11.37 10.59
CA ASP A 44 -9.85 11.17 9.27
C ASP A 44 -9.51 9.80 8.69
N GLY A 45 -8.40 9.23 9.12
CA GLY A 45 -8.01 7.92 8.63
C GLY A 45 -6.65 7.49 9.18
N VAL A 46 -6.58 6.21 9.54
CA VAL A 46 -5.35 5.56 10.02
C VAL A 46 -5.30 4.18 9.42
N GLY A 47 -4.10 3.73 9.07
CA GLY A 47 -3.95 2.38 8.56
C GLY A 47 -2.52 1.89 8.52
N ILE A 48 -2.41 0.60 8.23
CA ILE A 48 -1.16 -0.13 8.12
C ILE A 48 -1.20 -1.08 6.93
N LEU A 49 -0.11 -1.11 6.17
CA LEU A 49 0.13 -2.12 5.14
C LEU A 49 1.19 -3.07 5.67
N LEU A 50 0.90 -4.35 5.60
CA LEU A 50 1.76 -5.42 6.09
C LEU A 50 1.96 -6.49 5.01
N GLN A 51 2.95 -7.34 5.19
CA GLN A 51 2.95 -8.62 4.50
C GLN A 51 1.85 -9.51 5.11
N ILE A 52 1.37 -10.47 4.33
CA ILE A 52 0.41 -11.45 4.82
C ILE A 52 1.14 -12.39 5.78
N SER A 53 0.63 -12.48 7.02
CA SER A 53 1.20 -13.39 8.03
C SER A 53 0.64 -14.80 7.83
N HIS A 54 1.44 -15.67 7.23
CA HIS A 54 1.04 -17.05 7.01
C HIS A 54 0.79 -17.79 8.34
N LYS A 55 1.63 -17.55 9.33
CA LYS A 55 1.49 -18.12 10.67
C LYS A 55 0.13 -17.78 11.30
N PHE A 56 -0.25 -16.50 11.24
CA PHE A 56 -1.53 -16.05 11.78
C PHE A 56 -2.72 -16.60 10.99
N PHE A 57 -2.71 -16.44 9.67
CA PHE A 57 -3.87 -16.80 8.84
C PHE A 57 -4.09 -18.31 8.74
N SER A 58 -3.01 -19.11 8.73
CA SER A 58 -3.14 -20.58 8.74
C SER A 58 -3.90 -21.05 9.97
N LYS A 59 -3.58 -20.51 11.13
CA LYS A 59 -4.26 -20.83 12.38
C LYS A 59 -5.72 -20.31 12.37
N ALA A 60 -5.92 -19.08 11.98
CA ALA A 60 -7.25 -18.45 11.96
C ALA A 60 -8.22 -19.18 11.02
N CYS A 61 -7.77 -19.54 9.82
CA CYS A 61 -8.60 -20.23 8.84
C CYS A 61 -8.82 -21.71 9.21
N SER A 62 -7.84 -22.37 9.81
CA SER A 62 -8.00 -23.72 10.33
C SER A 62 -9.12 -23.78 11.38
N THR A 63 -9.20 -22.78 12.24
CA THR A 63 -10.27 -22.66 13.22
C THR A 63 -11.64 -22.52 12.56
N LEU A 64 -11.71 -21.92 11.37
CA LEU A 64 -12.93 -21.77 10.58
C LEU A 64 -13.24 -22.99 9.69
N GLY A 65 -12.39 -23.99 9.70
CA GLY A 65 -12.62 -25.26 9.01
C GLY A 65 -12.06 -25.36 7.60
N PHE A 66 -11.16 -24.45 7.17
CA PHE A 66 -10.52 -24.57 5.86
C PHE A 66 -9.02 -24.35 5.94
N SER A 67 -8.30 -24.98 5.01
CA SER A 67 -6.84 -24.94 4.93
C SER A 67 -6.38 -24.03 3.80
N LEU A 68 -5.31 -23.27 4.05
CA LEU A 68 -4.75 -22.32 3.08
C LEU A 68 -3.63 -22.90 2.20
N GLY A 69 -3.04 -24.03 2.60
CA GLY A 69 -1.82 -24.52 1.97
C GLY A 69 -0.58 -23.81 2.49
N GLY A 70 0.43 -23.65 1.65
CA GLY A 70 1.71 -23.05 2.02
C GLY A 70 1.72 -21.52 1.92
N GLU A 71 2.79 -20.94 2.40
CA GLU A 71 3.01 -19.49 2.32
C GLU A 71 3.02 -19.01 0.88
N ARG A 72 2.28 -17.92 0.61
CA ARG A 72 2.11 -17.33 -0.73
C ARG A 72 1.45 -18.24 -1.77
N GLU A 73 0.83 -19.32 -1.32
CA GLU A 73 0.04 -20.21 -2.18
C GLU A 73 -1.45 -19.85 -2.16
N TYR A 74 -1.80 -18.73 -1.55
CA TYR A 74 -3.15 -18.20 -1.51
C TYR A 74 -3.11 -16.67 -1.52
N GLY A 75 -4.19 -16.06 -1.97
CA GLY A 75 -4.41 -14.62 -1.86
C GLY A 75 -5.39 -14.30 -0.76
N VAL A 76 -5.25 -13.12 -0.17
CA VAL A 76 -6.18 -12.60 0.83
C VAL A 76 -6.78 -11.31 0.30
N GLY A 77 -8.10 -11.27 0.18
CA GLY A 77 -8.83 -10.06 -0.13
C GLY A 77 -9.46 -9.49 1.13
N VAL A 78 -9.35 -8.18 1.32
CA VAL A 78 -10.06 -7.46 2.39
C VAL A 78 -11.20 -6.69 1.74
N PHE A 79 -12.39 -6.77 2.34
CA PHE A 79 -13.62 -6.20 1.80
C PHE A 79 -14.29 -5.30 2.81
N PHE A 80 -14.63 -4.10 2.38
CA PHE A 80 -15.54 -3.20 3.08
C PHE A 80 -16.92 -3.35 2.45
N PHE A 81 -17.73 -4.24 3.03
CA PHE A 81 -19.08 -4.53 2.57
C PHE A 81 -20.11 -3.58 3.20
N PRO A 82 -21.26 -3.39 2.56
CA PRO A 82 -22.38 -2.70 3.21
C PRO A 82 -22.87 -3.45 4.44
N GLN A 83 -23.40 -2.72 5.42
CA GLN A 83 -23.98 -3.31 6.62
C GLN A 83 -25.29 -4.05 6.33
N ASN A 84 -26.03 -3.63 5.30
CA ASN A 84 -27.24 -4.33 4.88
C ASN A 84 -26.92 -5.76 4.48
N GLU A 85 -27.50 -6.72 5.14
CA GLU A 85 -27.19 -8.14 4.97
C GLU A 85 -27.48 -8.64 3.56
N LEU A 86 -28.60 -8.22 2.97
CA LEU A 86 -28.98 -8.63 1.62
C LEU A 86 -27.96 -8.12 0.58
N LYS A 87 -27.62 -6.84 0.66
CA LYS A 87 -26.61 -6.25 -0.26
C LYS A 87 -25.25 -6.88 -0.08
N ARG A 88 -24.84 -7.14 1.17
CA ARG A 88 -23.59 -7.82 1.47
C ARG A 88 -23.55 -9.23 0.89
N ASN A 89 -24.60 -10.00 1.07
CA ASN A 89 -24.66 -11.36 0.55
C ASN A 89 -24.67 -11.39 -0.98
N GLN A 90 -25.32 -10.42 -1.62
CA GLN A 90 -25.27 -10.26 -3.07
C GLN A 90 -23.86 -9.94 -3.57
N ALA A 91 -23.15 -9.04 -2.89
CA ALA A 91 -21.77 -8.69 -3.22
C ALA A 91 -20.82 -9.87 -3.04
N LYS A 92 -20.95 -10.62 -1.94
CA LYS A 92 -20.17 -11.83 -1.70
C LYS A 92 -20.40 -12.86 -2.80
N LYS A 93 -21.65 -13.10 -3.16
CA LYS A 93 -22.01 -14.06 -4.22
C LYS A 93 -21.43 -13.65 -5.56
N MET A 94 -21.51 -12.38 -5.88
CA MET A 94 -20.92 -11.85 -7.11
C MET A 94 -19.41 -12.08 -7.15
N PHE A 95 -18.72 -11.83 -6.04
CA PHE A 95 -17.28 -12.06 -5.95
C PHE A 95 -16.95 -13.54 -6.16
N GLU A 96 -17.69 -14.44 -5.52
CA GLU A 96 -17.52 -15.90 -5.68
C GLU A 96 -17.67 -16.33 -7.14
N ILE A 97 -18.69 -15.81 -7.83
CA ILE A 97 -18.93 -16.10 -9.25
C ILE A 97 -17.76 -15.61 -10.11
N ILE A 98 -17.26 -14.40 -9.84
CA ILE A 98 -16.14 -13.82 -10.60
C ILE A 98 -14.87 -14.65 -10.39
N VAL A 99 -14.56 -15.06 -9.17
CA VAL A 99 -13.41 -15.91 -8.85
C VAL A 99 -13.47 -17.20 -9.68
N GLU A 100 -14.61 -17.85 -9.70
CA GLU A 100 -14.81 -19.08 -10.47
C GLU A 100 -14.67 -18.86 -11.98
N LYS A 101 -15.28 -17.79 -12.50
CA LYS A 101 -15.17 -17.45 -13.93
C LYS A 101 -13.74 -17.15 -14.37
N GLU A 102 -12.94 -16.58 -13.48
CA GLU A 102 -11.53 -16.29 -13.74
C GLU A 102 -10.63 -17.51 -13.53
N GLY A 103 -11.21 -18.68 -13.29
CA GLY A 103 -10.46 -19.92 -13.16
C GLY A 103 -9.74 -20.11 -11.83
N LEU A 104 -10.19 -19.42 -10.79
CA LEU A 104 -9.62 -19.52 -9.45
C LEU A 104 -10.60 -20.19 -8.49
N GLU A 105 -10.11 -20.60 -7.33
CA GLU A 105 -10.91 -21.27 -6.30
C GLU A 105 -10.94 -20.45 -5.02
N LEU A 106 -12.14 -20.13 -4.53
CA LEU A 106 -12.33 -19.51 -3.24
C LEU A 106 -12.26 -20.58 -2.15
N LEU A 107 -11.34 -20.42 -1.21
CA LEU A 107 -11.17 -21.36 -0.10
C LEU A 107 -12.17 -21.09 1.04
N GLY A 108 -12.48 -19.85 1.30
CA GLY A 108 -13.41 -19.48 2.34
C GLY A 108 -13.44 -17.99 2.64
N TRP A 109 -14.35 -17.63 3.54
CA TRP A 109 -14.53 -16.27 4.05
C TRP A 109 -14.24 -16.22 5.55
N ARG A 110 -13.76 -15.08 5.99
CA ARG A 110 -13.52 -14.78 7.39
C ARG A 110 -14.08 -13.41 7.71
N THR A 111 -14.89 -13.30 8.77
CA THR A 111 -15.26 -11.99 9.32
C THR A 111 -14.09 -11.49 10.16
N VAL A 112 -13.63 -10.28 9.89
CA VAL A 112 -12.50 -9.70 10.62
C VAL A 112 -12.98 -9.31 12.04
N PRO A 113 -12.34 -9.81 13.10
CA PRO A 113 -12.69 -9.42 14.46
C PRO A 113 -12.37 -7.94 14.70
N THR A 114 -13.40 -7.17 15.06
CA THR A 114 -13.29 -5.73 15.31
C THR A 114 -13.95 -5.37 16.64
N VAL A 115 -13.64 -4.15 17.13
CA VAL A 115 -14.23 -3.60 18.36
C VAL A 115 -14.88 -2.25 18.01
N PRO A 116 -16.13 -2.25 17.50
CA PRO A 116 -16.82 -1.02 17.08
C PRO A 116 -17.01 0.00 18.21
N GLU A 117 -17.02 -0.44 19.45
CA GLU A 117 -17.23 0.39 20.65
C GLU A 117 -16.15 1.46 20.82
N VAL A 118 -14.95 1.25 20.24
CA VAL A 118 -13.87 2.23 20.33
C VAL A 118 -14.02 3.39 19.34
N LEU A 119 -14.92 3.24 18.35
CA LEU A 119 -15.08 4.24 17.29
C LEU A 119 -15.84 5.47 17.76
N GLY A 120 -15.49 6.63 17.19
CA GLY A 120 -16.32 7.82 17.30
C GLY A 120 -17.66 7.64 16.58
N HIS A 121 -18.63 8.49 16.91
CA HIS A 121 -19.99 8.41 16.40
C HIS A 121 -20.05 8.39 14.85
N LYS A 122 -19.37 9.31 14.21
CA LYS A 122 -19.36 9.43 12.74
C LYS A 122 -18.73 8.20 12.06
N ALA A 123 -17.61 7.73 12.59
CA ALA A 123 -16.94 6.53 12.07
C ALA A 123 -17.81 5.30 12.21
N ARG A 124 -18.52 5.20 13.33
CA ARG A 124 -19.41 4.07 13.61
C ARG A 124 -20.65 4.06 12.72
N GLU A 125 -21.21 5.23 12.41
CA GLU A 125 -22.37 5.36 11.51
C GLU A 125 -22.07 4.84 10.10
N CYS A 126 -20.88 5.07 9.60
CA CYS A 126 -20.50 4.67 8.24
C CYS A 126 -19.55 3.46 8.21
N MET A 127 -19.41 2.76 9.33
CA MET A 127 -18.54 1.58 9.41
C MET A 127 -19.00 0.50 8.43
N PRO A 128 -18.08 0.00 7.60
CA PRO A 128 -18.39 -1.14 6.73
C PRO A 128 -18.40 -2.45 7.53
N TYR A 129 -18.99 -3.46 6.94
CA TYR A 129 -18.86 -4.84 7.41
C TYR A 129 -17.59 -5.42 6.79
N ILE A 130 -16.61 -5.76 7.62
CA ILE A 130 -15.26 -6.09 7.14
C ILE A 130 -15.05 -7.60 7.11
N MET A 131 -14.77 -8.12 5.92
CA MET A 131 -14.50 -9.54 5.71
C MET A 131 -13.22 -9.76 4.91
N GLN A 132 -12.71 -10.97 5.01
CA GLN A 132 -11.56 -11.42 4.21
C GLN A 132 -11.95 -12.66 3.41
N ALA A 133 -11.56 -12.69 2.14
CA ALA A 133 -11.69 -13.84 1.26
C ALA A 133 -10.32 -14.46 1.02
N PHE A 134 -10.28 -15.78 0.92
CA PHE A 134 -9.04 -16.53 0.70
C PHE A 134 -9.17 -17.30 -0.61
N ILE A 135 -8.22 -17.08 -1.53
CA ILE A 135 -8.24 -17.60 -2.89
C ILE A 135 -7.01 -18.46 -3.09
N LYS A 136 -7.21 -19.71 -3.54
CA LYS A 136 -6.11 -20.64 -3.80
C LYS A 136 -5.33 -20.24 -5.04
N LYS A 137 -3.99 -20.31 -4.94
CA LYS A 137 -3.13 -20.18 -6.11
C LYS A 137 -3.24 -21.43 -6.97
N PRO A 138 -3.52 -21.29 -8.29
CA PRO A 138 -3.44 -22.43 -9.20
C PRO A 138 -2.03 -23.01 -9.24
N GLU A 139 -1.91 -24.31 -9.45
CA GLU A 139 -0.61 -24.99 -9.47
C GLU A 139 0.26 -24.57 -10.66
N ASP A 140 -0.36 -24.23 -11.78
CA ASP A 140 0.31 -23.76 -13.00
C ASP A 140 0.69 -22.28 -12.97
N VAL A 141 0.36 -21.56 -11.89
CA VAL A 141 0.68 -20.14 -11.72
C VAL A 141 1.78 -20.00 -10.67
N GLU A 142 2.84 -19.29 -11.00
CA GLU A 142 3.95 -19.05 -10.08
C GLU A 142 3.56 -18.11 -8.94
N LYS A 143 4.22 -18.29 -7.79
CA LYS A 143 4.10 -17.39 -6.64
C LYS A 143 4.57 -15.98 -7.00
N GLY A 144 4.05 -14.98 -6.31
CA GLY A 144 4.46 -13.60 -6.47
C GLY A 144 3.62 -12.87 -7.50
N ILE A 145 4.27 -12.12 -8.38
CA ILE A 145 3.59 -11.20 -9.31
C ILE A 145 2.64 -11.93 -10.28
N ALA A 146 2.97 -13.11 -10.72
CA ALA A 146 2.11 -13.86 -11.64
C ALA A 146 0.75 -14.17 -11.02
N PHE A 147 0.74 -14.61 -9.77
CA PHE A 147 -0.51 -14.84 -9.05
C PHE A 147 -1.22 -13.52 -8.70
N ASP A 148 -0.49 -12.52 -8.25
CA ASP A 148 -1.07 -11.21 -7.92
C ASP A 148 -1.72 -10.56 -9.16
N ARG A 149 -1.18 -10.79 -10.35
CA ARG A 149 -1.79 -10.34 -11.61
C ARG A 149 -3.17 -10.97 -11.82
N ARG A 150 -3.31 -12.25 -11.53
CA ARG A 150 -4.60 -12.95 -11.60
C ARG A 150 -5.59 -12.38 -10.58
N LEU A 151 -5.14 -12.10 -9.36
CA LEU A 151 -5.95 -11.48 -8.31
C LEU A 151 -6.34 -10.05 -8.68
N TYR A 152 -5.46 -9.30 -9.30
CA TYR A 152 -5.73 -7.96 -9.81
C TYR A 152 -6.88 -7.95 -10.82
N VAL A 153 -6.86 -8.87 -11.76
CA VAL A 153 -7.95 -9.01 -12.75
C VAL A 153 -9.28 -9.30 -12.04
N VAL A 154 -9.29 -10.24 -11.10
CA VAL A 154 -10.49 -10.56 -10.30
C VAL A 154 -11.04 -9.33 -9.60
N ARG A 155 -10.19 -8.58 -8.92
CA ARG A 155 -10.64 -7.36 -8.22
C ARG A 155 -11.19 -6.32 -9.17
N ARG A 156 -10.53 -6.09 -10.31
CA ARG A 156 -11.00 -5.08 -11.28
C ARG A 156 -12.34 -5.46 -11.90
N VAL A 157 -12.55 -6.73 -12.21
CA VAL A 157 -13.84 -7.22 -12.69
C VAL A 157 -14.93 -7.02 -11.62
N PHE A 158 -14.60 -7.35 -10.37
CA PHE A 158 -15.54 -7.18 -9.25
C PHE A 158 -15.91 -5.71 -9.05
N GLU A 159 -14.94 -4.81 -9.05
CA GLU A 159 -15.16 -3.37 -8.86
C GLU A 159 -16.05 -2.77 -9.96
N GLN A 160 -15.96 -3.28 -11.17
CA GLN A 160 -16.82 -2.85 -12.30
C GLN A 160 -18.24 -3.42 -12.20
N SER A 161 -18.41 -4.51 -11.49
CA SER A 161 -19.69 -5.22 -11.37
C SER A 161 -20.45 -4.85 -10.10
N ASN A 162 -19.82 -4.18 -9.15
CA ASN A 162 -20.40 -3.85 -7.86
C ASN A 162 -19.92 -2.48 -7.40
N ASP A 163 -20.83 -1.58 -7.06
CA ASP A 163 -20.53 -0.20 -6.68
C ASP A 163 -20.67 0.08 -5.18
N ASN A 164 -21.09 -0.91 -4.38
CA ASN A 164 -21.35 -0.72 -2.95
C ASN A 164 -20.31 -1.38 -2.04
N THR A 165 -19.25 -1.92 -2.61
CA THR A 165 -18.18 -2.61 -1.88
C THR A 165 -16.84 -2.03 -2.26
N TYR A 166 -15.99 -1.78 -1.27
CA TYR A 166 -14.62 -1.34 -1.49
C TYR A 166 -13.67 -2.47 -1.09
N VAL A 167 -12.60 -2.65 -1.87
CA VAL A 167 -11.58 -3.69 -1.65
C VAL A 167 -10.26 -3.02 -1.30
N PRO A 168 -9.94 -2.85 0.00
CA PRO A 168 -8.67 -2.25 0.42
C PRO A 168 -7.43 -2.96 -0.11
N SER A 169 -7.50 -4.28 -0.23
CA SER A 169 -6.40 -5.06 -0.79
C SER A 169 -6.89 -6.43 -1.26
N LEU A 170 -6.21 -6.98 -2.28
CA LEU A 170 -6.36 -8.37 -2.72
C LEU A 170 -5.02 -8.77 -3.32
N SER A 171 -4.26 -9.55 -2.57
CA SER A 171 -2.88 -9.88 -2.91
C SER A 171 -2.46 -11.19 -2.22
N SER A 172 -1.42 -11.82 -2.74
CA SER A 172 -0.75 -12.93 -2.07
C SER A 172 0.45 -12.46 -1.22
N ARG A 173 0.79 -11.17 -1.28
CA ARG A 173 1.99 -10.63 -0.64
C ARG A 173 1.70 -9.56 0.40
N THR A 174 0.72 -8.71 0.19
CA THR A 174 0.41 -7.58 1.06
C THR A 174 -1.04 -7.58 1.52
N ILE A 175 -1.29 -6.93 2.66
CA ILE A 175 -2.61 -6.76 3.23
C ILE A 175 -2.72 -5.38 3.88
N VAL A 176 -3.90 -4.78 3.82
CA VAL A 176 -4.16 -3.44 4.39
C VAL A 176 -5.21 -3.53 5.47
N TYR A 177 -4.90 -2.95 6.64
CA TYR A 177 -5.84 -2.69 7.71
C TYR A 177 -5.98 -1.17 7.87
N LYS A 178 -7.16 -0.63 7.65
CA LYS A 178 -7.38 0.82 7.72
C LYS A 178 -8.82 1.16 8.07
N GLY A 179 -9.02 2.40 8.50
CA GLY A 179 -10.35 2.91 8.79
C GLY A 179 -10.35 4.33 9.33
N MET A 180 -11.53 4.78 9.71
CA MET A 180 -11.72 6.08 10.36
C MET A 180 -11.53 5.91 11.86
N PHE A 181 -10.34 6.23 12.37
CA PHE A 181 -10.01 6.02 13.77
C PHE A 181 -9.70 7.32 14.48
N LEU A 182 -10.05 7.36 15.77
CA LEU A 182 -9.52 8.32 16.72
C LEU A 182 -8.13 7.86 17.18
N VAL A 183 -7.44 8.71 17.91
CA VAL A 183 -6.08 8.49 18.40
C VAL A 183 -5.93 7.11 19.05
N GLY A 184 -4.93 6.36 18.60
CA GLY A 184 -4.55 5.08 19.20
C GLY A 184 -5.46 3.89 18.93
N GLN A 185 -6.43 4.03 18.04
CA GLN A 185 -7.49 3.02 17.90
C GLN A 185 -7.23 1.92 16.88
N LEU A 186 -6.22 2.03 16.04
CA LEU A 186 -5.96 1.03 14.98
C LEU A 186 -5.83 -0.38 15.54
N ARG A 187 -4.96 -0.57 16.54
CA ARG A 187 -4.75 -1.90 17.14
C ARG A 187 -5.90 -2.35 18.03
N THR A 188 -6.58 -1.42 18.70
CA THR A 188 -7.72 -1.78 19.56
C THR A 188 -8.95 -2.16 18.75
N PHE A 189 -9.12 -1.55 17.58
CA PHE A 189 -10.23 -1.87 16.68
C PHE A 189 -9.99 -3.20 15.94
N PHE A 190 -8.82 -3.38 15.32
CA PHE A 190 -8.45 -4.61 14.62
C PHE A 190 -7.69 -5.55 15.56
N ARG A 191 -8.39 -6.52 16.12
CA ARG A 191 -7.79 -7.47 17.07
C ARG A 191 -6.66 -8.29 16.46
N ASP A 192 -6.71 -8.56 15.17
CA ASP A 192 -5.68 -9.30 14.47
C ASP A 192 -4.27 -8.72 14.73
N LEU A 193 -4.17 -7.39 14.80
CA LEU A 193 -2.89 -6.70 14.96
C LEU A 193 -2.25 -6.88 16.34
N GLN A 194 -3.01 -7.35 17.32
CA GLN A 194 -2.52 -7.63 18.68
C GLN A 194 -1.99 -9.05 18.83
N ASP A 195 -2.28 -9.93 17.88
CA ASP A 195 -1.86 -11.33 17.97
C ASP A 195 -0.36 -11.45 17.72
N VAL A 196 0.35 -12.11 18.65
CA VAL A 196 1.81 -12.28 18.55
C VAL A 196 2.24 -13.14 17.36
N ASP A 197 1.33 -13.94 16.81
CA ASP A 197 1.57 -14.73 15.61
C ASP A 197 1.44 -13.91 14.32
N TYR A 198 0.97 -12.65 14.41
CA TYR A 198 0.92 -11.75 13.27
C TYR A 198 2.33 -11.21 13.01
N GLU A 199 3.01 -11.82 12.05
CA GLU A 199 4.40 -11.55 11.73
C GLU A 199 4.55 -10.95 10.35
N SER A 200 5.42 -9.95 10.23
CA SER A 200 5.73 -9.28 8.97
C SER A 200 7.18 -8.80 8.99
N ALA A 201 7.79 -8.69 7.82
CA ALA A 201 9.09 -8.05 7.65
C ALA A 201 8.97 -6.61 7.15
N ILE A 202 7.80 -6.21 6.66
CA ILE A 202 7.52 -4.87 6.13
C ILE A 202 6.23 -4.35 6.76
N ALA A 203 6.28 -3.11 7.26
CA ALA A 203 5.10 -2.39 7.72
C ALA A 203 5.19 -0.93 7.30
N MET A 204 4.12 -0.42 6.68
CA MET A 204 3.99 1.01 6.36
C MET A 204 2.75 1.55 7.03
N VAL A 205 2.86 2.69 7.69
CA VAL A 205 1.76 3.31 8.43
C VAL A 205 1.48 4.72 7.96
N HIS A 206 0.24 5.14 8.13
CA HIS A 206 -0.22 6.48 7.80
C HIS A 206 -1.28 6.93 8.79
N SER A 207 -1.18 8.20 9.18
CA SER A 207 -2.19 8.86 9.99
C SER A 207 -2.50 10.20 9.35
N ARG A 208 -3.79 10.48 9.13
CA ARG A 208 -4.26 11.72 8.53
C ARG A 208 -5.23 12.43 9.45
N PHE A 209 -5.00 13.72 9.64
CA PHE A 209 -5.93 14.62 10.28
C PHE A 209 -6.28 15.73 9.30
N SER A 210 -7.54 15.82 8.90
CA SER A 210 -8.03 16.85 8.00
C SER A 210 -9.10 17.69 8.70
N THR A 211 -9.13 18.97 8.37
CA THR A 211 -10.14 19.91 8.91
C THR A 211 -11.30 20.14 7.94
N ASN A 212 -11.14 19.82 6.65
CA ASN A 212 -12.02 20.30 5.59
C ASN A 212 -12.56 19.26 4.62
N THR A 213 -12.29 17.97 4.80
CA THR A 213 -12.77 16.95 3.89
C THR A 213 -13.79 16.06 4.58
N ASN A 214 -14.66 15.43 3.79
CA ASN A 214 -15.53 14.37 4.27
C ASN A 214 -14.71 13.09 4.40
N PRO A 215 -14.29 12.70 5.60
CA PRO A 215 -13.52 11.47 5.78
C PRO A 215 -14.40 10.26 5.45
N SER A 216 -13.78 9.22 4.91
CA SER A 216 -14.43 7.95 4.66
C SER A 216 -13.48 6.80 4.96
N TRP A 217 -14.06 5.63 5.22
CA TRP A 217 -13.26 4.41 5.44
C TRP A 217 -12.40 4.09 4.23
N GLU A 218 -12.91 4.31 3.03
CA GLU A 218 -12.22 4.03 1.78
C GLU A 218 -11.02 4.94 1.53
N ARG A 219 -11.14 6.20 1.92
CA ARG A 219 -10.10 7.22 1.70
C ARG A 219 -8.95 7.17 2.70
N ALA A 220 -9.08 6.39 3.76
CA ALA A 220 -7.97 6.16 4.68
C ALA A 220 -6.79 5.51 3.92
N HIS A 221 -5.57 5.83 4.34
CA HIS A 221 -4.36 5.19 3.83
C HIS A 221 -3.93 4.05 4.76
N PRO A 222 -3.14 3.09 4.31
CA PRO A 222 -2.52 3.00 2.99
C PRO A 222 -3.50 2.67 1.87
N ASN A 223 -3.12 3.01 0.65
CA ASN A 223 -3.66 2.42 -0.57
C ASN A 223 -3.02 1.02 -0.77
N ARG A 224 -3.19 0.40 -1.93
CA ARG A 224 -2.72 -0.98 -2.15
C ARG A 224 -1.20 -1.10 -2.24
N PHE A 225 -0.52 -0.06 -2.72
CA PHE A 225 0.94 -0.01 -2.87
C PHE A 225 1.58 1.13 -2.12
N ILE A 226 0.86 2.24 -1.87
CA ILE A 226 1.47 3.47 -1.38
C ILE A 226 0.80 4.04 -0.13
N VAL A 227 1.61 4.75 0.64
CA VAL A 227 1.17 5.82 1.53
C VAL A 227 1.73 7.14 0.98
N HIS A 228 0.95 8.20 1.07
CA HIS A 228 1.25 9.47 0.43
C HIS A 228 0.97 10.61 1.37
N ASN A 229 1.87 11.61 1.35
CA ASN A 229 1.72 12.84 2.11
C ASN A 229 1.99 14.02 1.17
N GLY A 230 1.01 14.91 1.02
CA GLY A 230 1.09 16.06 0.12
C GLY A 230 -0.04 16.08 -0.92
N GLU A 231 0.11 16.92 -1.93
CA GLU A 231 -0.84 17.05 -3.03
C GLU A 231 -0.15 16.81 -4.37
N ILE A 232 -0.87 16.19 -5.31
CA ILE A 232 -0.40 15.99 -6.67
C ILE A 232 -1.08 17.03 -7.55
N ASN A 233 -0.33 18.05 -7.97
CA ASN A 233 -0.89 19.21 -8.67
C ASN A 233 -1.43 18.89 -10.06
N THR A 234 -0.92 17.86 -10.71
CA THR A 234 -1.27 17.49 -12.09
C THR A 234 -2.30 16.39 -12.16
N ILE A 235 -3.00 16.06 -11.07
CA ILE A 235 -3.81 14.86 -10.93
C ILE A 235 -4.88 14.71 -12.02
N ARG A 236 -5.62 15.78 -12.33
CA ARG A 236 -6.68 15.72 -13.36
C ARG A 236 -6.11 15.47 -14.74
N GLY A 237 -5.06 16.19 -15.11
CA GLY A 237 -4.39 16.01 -16.38
C GLY A 237 -3.79 14.62 -16.54
N ASN A 238 -3.18 14.08 -15.49
CA ASN A 238 -2.63 12.73 -15.49
C ASN A 238 -3.73 11.67 -15.65
N ALA A 239 -4.83 11.81 -14.94
CA ALA A 239 -5.98 10.90 -15.04
C ALA A 239 -6.60 10.96 -16.44
N ASP A 240 -6.80 12.14 -17.00
CA ASP A 240 -7.36 12.33 -18.34
C ASP A 240 -6.44 11.72 -19.41
N LYS A 241 -5.14 11.90 -19.30
CA LYS A 241 -4.16 11.31 -20.23
C LYS A 241 -4.15 9.79 -20.14
N MET A 242 -4.26 9.23 -18.94
CA MET A 242 -4.35 7.79 -18.76
C MET A 242 -5.61 7.24 -19.42
N LEU A 243 -6.77 7.88 -19.23
CA LEU A 243 -8.02 7.48 -19.89
C LEU A 243 -7.92 7.57 -21.42
N ALA A 244 -7.28 8.62 -21.94
CA ALA A 244 -7.10 8.79 -23.39
C ALA A 244 -6.20 7.69 -23.99
N ARG A 245 -5.23 7.18 -23.23
CA ARG A 245 -4.33 6.12 -23.69
C ARG A 245 -4.98 4.73 -23.69
N GLU A 246 -6.05 4.53 -22.96
CA GLU A 246 -6.68 3.21 -22.81
C GLU A 246 -7.13 2.61 -24.15
N GLU A 247 -7.56 3.42 -25.09
CA GLU A 247 -8.00 2.95 -26.42
C GLU A 247 -6.87 2.31 -27.24
N THR A 248 -5.64 2.75 -27.02
CA THR A 248 -4.46 2.27 -27.77
C THR A 248 -3.51 1.47 -26.92
N MET A 249 -3.88 1.21 -25.65
CA MET A 249 -3.02 0.55 -24.68
C MET A 249 -2.88 -0.93 -24.98
N SER A 250 -1.66 -1.46 -24.80
CA SER A 250 -1.38 -2.88 -24.87
C SER A 250 -0.47 -3.28 -23.71
N SER A 251 -0.60 -4.53 -23.27
CA SER A 251 0.25 -5.07 -22.20
C SER A 251 0.58 -6.52 -22.52
N PRO A 252 1.87 -6.86 -22.74
CA PRO A 252 2.27 -8.23 -23.02
C PRO A 252 1.92 -9.20 -21.88
N MET A 253 1.92 -8.72 -20.64
CA MET A 253 1.64 -9.55 -19.46
C MET A 253 0.16 -9.77 -19.22
N LEU A 254 -0.68 -8.79 -19.51
CA LEU A 254 -2.13 -8.89 -19.37
C LEU A 254 -2.80 -9.44 -20.62
N GLN A 255 -2.26 -9.19 -21.80
CA GLN A 255 -2.76 -9.69 -23.08
C GLN A 255 -4.27 -9.47 -23.26
N ASP A 256 -5.03 -10.55 -23.44
CA ASP A 256 -6.49 -10.50 -23.62
C ASP A 256 -7.25 -10.07 -22.36
N GLU A 257 -6.58 -10.13 -21.19
CA GLU A 257 -7.17 -9.70 -19.92
C GLU A 257 -7.15 -8.17 -19.73
N LEU A 258 -6.44 -7.44 -20.60
CA LEU A 258 -6.27 -5.99 -20.45
C LEU A 258 -7.60 -5.26 -20.37
N HIS A 259 -8.58 -5.59 -21.21
CA HIS A 259 -9.90 -4.94 -21.22
C HIS A 259 -10.65 -5.09 -19.88
N LYS A 260 -10.36 -6.13 -19.10
CA LYS A 260 -11.01 -6.39 -17.82
C LYS A 260 -10.56 -5.43 -16.71
N VAL A 261 -9.38 -4.84 -16.85
CA VAL A 261 -8.82 -3.95 -15.84
C VAL A 261 -9.00 -2.46 -16.18
N LEU A 262 -9.61 -2.15 -17.31
CA LEU A 262 -9.90 -0.79 -17.73
C LEU A 262 -11.28 -0.33 -17.22
N PRO A 263 -11.47 0.95 -16.85
CA PRO A 263 -10.45 2.00 -16.79
C PRO A 263 -9.46 1.76 -15.66
N VAL A 264 -8.20 2.16 -15.88
CA VAL A 264 -7.11 1.98 -14.90
C VAL A 264 -7.35 2.84 -13.67
N VAL A 265 -7.72 4.10 -13.88
CA VAL A 265 -7.83 5.13 -12.85
C VAL A 265 -9.28 5.32 -12.44
N ASN A 266 -9.54 5.28 -11.13
CA ASN A 266 -10.83 5.67 -10.57
C ASN A 266 -10.83 7.18 -10.33
N THR A 267 -11.47 7.94 -11.22
CA THR A 267 -11.53 9.40 -11.17
C THR A 267 -12.33 9.95 -9.98
N GLN A 268 -13.08 9.12 -9.29
CA GLN A 268 -13.81 9.48 -8.07
C GLN A 268 -12.95 9.32 -6.81
N GLY A 269 -11.78 8.70 -6.93
CA GLY A 269 -10.85 8.52 -5.82
C GLY A 269 -10.04 9.77 -5.51
N SER A 270 -9.27 9.71 -4.42
CA SER A 270 -8.31 10.76 -4.06
C SER A 270 -7.15 10.80 -5.05
N ASP A 271 -6.33 11.85 -4.99
CA ASP A 271 -5.12 11.96 -5.80
C ASP A 271 -4.15 10.78 -5.58
N SER A 272 -3.93 10.41 -4.32
CA SER A 272 -3.08 9.26 -3.99
C SER A 272 -3.67 7.94 -4.47
N ALA A 273 -4.99 7.77 -4.40
CA ALA A 273 -5.66 6.58 -4.92
C ALA A 273 -5.50 6.46 -6.44
N MET A 274 -5.59 7.57 -7.17
CA MET A 274 -5.39 7.58 -8.61
C MET A 274 -3.93 7.26 -9.00
N LEU A 275 -2.96 7.79 -8.26
CA LEU A 275 -1.56 7.42 -8.44
C LEU A 275 -1.35 5.93 -8.14
N ASP A 276 -1.91 5.43 -7.06
CA ASP A 276 -1.85 4.02 -6.69
C ASP A 276 -2.41 3.11 -7.78
N ASN A 277 -3.54 3.48 -8.38
CA ASN A 277 -4.13 2.74 -9.51
C ASN A 277 -3.15 2.65 -10.69
N THR A 278 -2.47 3.74 -10.99
CA THR A 278 -1.50 3.80 -12.09
C THR A 278 -0.28 2.92 -11.80
N LEU A 279 0.27 3.01 -10.59
CA LEU A 279 1.42 2.20 -10.17
C LEU A 279 1.07 0.71 -10.16
N GLU A 280 -0.12 0.36 -9.70
CA GLU A 280 -0.60 -1.02 -9.70
C GLU A 280 -0.70 -1.56 -11.13
N PHE A 281 -1.30 -0.80 -12.03
CA PHE A 281 -1.42 -1.20 -13.43
C PHE A 281 -0.04 -1.42 -14.07
N LEU A 282 0.90 -0.50 -13.88
CA LEU A 282 2.25 -0.64 -14.43
C LEU A 282 2.95 -1.88 -13.89
N THR A 283 2.81 -2.14 -12.59
CA THR A 283 3.40 -3.30 -11.93
C THR A 283 2.79 -4.60 -12.47
N MET A 284 1.49 -4.66 -12.62
CA MET A 284 0.80 -5.83 -13.17
C MET A 284 1.06 -6.01 -14.66
N SER A 285 1.46 -4.96 -15.36
CA SER A 285 1.89 -5.00 -16.75
C SER A 285 3.33 -5.47 -16.94
N GLY A 286 4.03 -5.78 -15.86
CA GLY A 286 5.39 -6.35 -15.90
C GLY A 286 6.51 -5.42 -15.51
N MET A 287 6.20 -4.21 -15.05
CA MET A 287 7.20 -3.25 -14.59
C MET A 287 7.48 -3.44 -13.09
N ASP A 288 8.75 -3.41 -12.69
CA ASP A 288 9.08 -3.43 -11.26
C ASP A 288 8.53 -2.17 -10.58
N LEU A 289 8.02 -2.30 -9.37
CA LEU A 289 7.42 -1.17 -8.65
C LEU A 289 8.39 0.03 -8.48
N PRO A 290 9.65 -0.15 -8.10
CA PRO A 290 10.57 0.99 -8.01
C PRO A 290 10.71 1.74 -9.34
N LEU A 291 10.77 1.02 -10.45
CA LEU A 291 10.84 1.62 -11.79
C LEU A 291 9.56 2.40 -12.10
N ALA A 292 8.39 1.83 -11.78
CA ALA A 292 7.10 2.50 -11.98
C ALA A 292 7.03 3.82 -11.19
N VAL A 293 7.52 3.83 -9.96
CA VAL A 293 7.59 5.05 -9.14
C VAL A 293 8.53 6.09 -9.77
N MET A 294 9.70 5.67 -10.24
CA MET A 294 10.66 6.59 -10.85
C MET A 294 10.14 7.26 -12.12
N ILE A 295 9.41 6.53 -12.94
CA ILE A 295 8.89 7.10 -14.20
C ILE A 295 7.63 7.95 -14.00
N THR A 296 6.84 7.68 -12.96
CA THR A 296 5.66 8.50 -12.63
C THR A 296 6.04 9.74 -11.85
N ILE A 297 7.07 9.67 -11.01
CA ILE A 297 7.52 10.77 -10.15
C ILE A 297 9.04 10.94 -10.35
N PRO A 298 9.50 11.40 -11.52
CA PRO A 298 10.92 11.53 -11.79
C PRO A 298 11.54 12.70 -11.04
N GLU A 299 12.83 12.59 -10.72
CA GLU A 299 13.60 13.73 -10.29
C GLU A 299 13.74 14.73 -11.44
N PRO A 300 13.98 16.06 -11.18
CA PRO A 300 14.20 17.04 -12.24
C PRO A 300 15.46 16.65 -13.05
N TRP A 301 15.30 16.43 -14.35
CA TRP A 301 16.40 15.96 -15.19
C TRP A 301 16.71 16.87 -16.39
N ALA A 302 15.71 17.58 -16.89
CA ALA A 302 15.85 18.34 -18.14
C ALA A 302 16.83 19.51 -18.02
N ASN A 303 16.89 20.17 -16.88
CA ASN A 303 17.70 21.36 -16.64
C ASN A 303 18.75 21.16 -15.53
N ASN A 304 19.06 19.92 -15.18
CA ASN A 304 19.99 19.61 -14.11
C ASN A 304 21.30 19.07 -14.67
N ASP A 305 22.34 19.92 -14.69
CA ASP A 305 23.65 19.58 -15.19
C ASP A 305 24.43 18.58 -14.33
N THR A 306 23.96 18.32 -13.10
CA THR A 306 24.62 17.37 -12.21
C THR A 306 24.18 15.92 -12.42
N ILE A 307 23.14 15.69 -13.22
CA ILE A 307 22.65 14.35 -13.52
C ILE A 307 23.51 13.71 -14.60
N SER A 308 23.88 12.44 -14.43
CA SER A 308 24.65 11.68 -15.41
C SER A 308 23.88 11.53 -16.73
N GLN A 309 24.63 11.36 -17.84
CA GLN A 309 23.99 11.15 -19.15
C GLN A 309 23.14 9.89 -19.18
N GLU A 310 23.52 8.82 -18.48
CA GLU A 310 22.72 7.59 -18.37
C GLU A 310 21.35 7.86 -17.74
N LYS A 311 21.31 8.67 -16.68
CA LYS A 311 20.05 9.07 -16.03
C LYS A 311 19.19 9.94 -16.93
N ARG A 312 19.79 10.88 -17.68
CA ARG A 312 19.07 11.72 -18.64
C ARG A 312 18.42 10.88 -19.73
N ASP A 313 19.16 9.95 -20.28
CA ASP A 313 18.67 9.04 -21.32
C ASP A 313 17.54 8.17 -20.79
N PHE A 314 17.66 7.69 -19.55
CA PHE A 314 16.64 6.93 -18.87
C PHE A 314 15.33 7.71 -18.73
N TYR A 315 15.38 8.93 -18.19
CA TYR A 315 14.19 9.76 -18.02
C TYR A 315 13.60 10.22 -19.35
N GLN A 316 14.44 10.54 -20.31
CA GLN A 316 13.98 10.93 -21.65
C GLN A 316 13.23 9.78 -22.32
N TYR A 317 13.74 8.56 -22.22
CA TYR A 317 13.10 7.38 -22.76
C TYR A 317 11.71 7.17 -22.14
N TYR A 318 11.61 7.19 -20.83
CA TYR A 318 10.34 6.96 -20.15
C TYR A 318 9.36 8.14 -20.25
N ALA A 319 9.85 9.36 -20.43
CA ALA A 319 8.98 10.52 -20.68
C ALA A 319 8.21 10.40 -22.00
N THR A 320 8.69 9.62 -22.95
CA THR A 320 7.96 9.32 -24.19
C THR A 320 6.85 8.30 -23.97
N MET A 321 6.93 7.51 -22.93
CA MET A 321 6.00 6.42 -22.64
C MET A 321 4.90 6.82 -21.66
N MET A 322 5.17 7.72 -20.73
CA MET A 322 4.23 8.12 -19.69
C MET A 322 4.47 9.57 -19.25
N GLU A 323 3.39 10.29 -19.05
CA GLU A 323 3.44 11.64 -18.49
C GLU A 323 3.79 11.58 -17.00
N PRO A 324 4.76 12.39 -16.52
CA PRO A 324 5.09 12.42 -15.10
C PRO A 324 3.97 13.04 -14.27
N TRP A 325 3.79 12.51 -13.08
CA TRP A 325 2.91 13.07 -12.07
C TRP A 325 3.70 14.08 -11.24
N ASP A 326 3.29 15.32 -11.24
CA ASP A 326 4.02 16.42 -10.59
C ASP A 326 3.27 16.95 -9.38
N GLY A 327 4.03 17.35 -8.38
CA GLY A 327 3.54 17.96 -7.16
C GLY A 327 4.41 17.60 -5.96
N PRO A 328 4.38 18.41 -4.89
CA PRO A 328 5.09 18.09 -3.66
C PRO A 328 4.44 16.87 -2.99
N ALA A 329 5.16 15.77 -2.96
CA ALA A 329 4.68 14.53 -2.40
C ALA A 329 5.80 13.71 -1.79
N SER A 330 5.55 13.19 -0.58
CA SER A 330 6.37 12.16 0.03
C SER A 330 5.62 10.85 -0.10
N ILE A 331 6.26 9.84 -0.64
CA ILE A 331 5.63 8.56 -0.95
C ILE A 331 6.44 7.43 -0.35
N LEU A 332 5.77 6.54 0.39
CA LEU A 332 6.28 5.23 0.73
C LEU A 332 5.54 4.20 -0.13
N PHE A 333 6.24 3.19 -0.60
CA PHE A 333 5.64 2.16 -1.44
C PHE A 333 6.16 0.77 -1.10
N SER A 334 5.34 -0.23 -1.34
CA SER A 334 5.72 -1.63 -1.16
C SER A 334 4.84 -2.56 -2.00
N ASP A 335 5.45 -3.63 -2.49
CA ASP A 335 4.76 -4.74 -3.15
C ASP A 335 4.79 -6.03 -2.29
N GLY A 336 5.33 -5.94 -1.06
CA GLY A 336 5.51 -7.07 -0.17
C GLY A 336 6.90 -7.68 -0.18
N ASP A 337 7.74 -7.36 -1.15
CA ASP A 337 9.13 -7.81 -1.25
C ASP A 337 10.11 -6.67 -1.10
N VAL A 338 9.72 -5.49 -1.56
CA VAL A 338 10.51 -4.26 -1.41
C VAL A 338 9.72 -3.22 -0.63
N MET A 339 10.42 -2.32 0.03
CA MET A 339 9.86 -1.09 0.57
C MET A 339 10.74 0.06 0.10
N GLY A 340 10.12 1.10 -0.44
CA GLY A 340 10.84 2.27 -0.90
C GLY A 340 10.22 3.56 -0.42
N ALA A 341 11.01 4.63 -0.50
CA ALA A 341 10.61 5.96 -0.10
C ALA A 341 11.16 6.99 -1.07
N VAL A 342 10.31 7.94 -1.46
CA VAL A 342 10.71 9.10 -2.25
C VAL A 342 10.18 10.34 -1.56
N LEU A 343 11.06 11.28 -1.26
CA LEU A 343 10.71 12.57 -0.68
C LEU A 343 10.49 13.58 -1.80
N ASP A 344 9.53 14.49 -1.58
CA ASP A 344 9.27 15.56 -2.52
C ASP A 344 10.50 16.45 -2.76
N ARG A 345 10.54 17.13 -3.92
CA ARG A 345 11.65 18.00 -4.35
C ARG A 345 11.91 19.17 -3.41
N ASN A 346 10.88 19.69 -2.79
CA ASN A 346 10.98 20.91 -1.99
C ASN A 346 11.42 20.64 -0.56
N GLY A 347 11.42 19.39 -0.12
CA GLY A 347 11.95 18.97 1.16
C GLY A 347 11.34 19.68 2.35
N LEU A 348 10.09 20.15 2.24
CA LEU A 348 9.43 20.95 3.28
C LEU A 348 9.23 20.17 4.59
N ARG A 349 9.24 18.84 4.54
CA ARG A 349 9.12 18.00 5.73
C ARG A 349 10.27 16.99 5.73
N PRO A 350 11.20 17.08 6.70
CA PRO A 350 12.29 16.13 6.78
C PRO A 350 11.77 14.75 7.20
N SER A 351 12.11 13.74 6.42
CA SER A 351 11.97 12.35 6.84
C SER A 351 13.36 11.82 7.17
N ARG A 352 13.44 11.08 8.27
CA ARG A 352 14.68 10.47 8.72
C ARG A 352 14.51 8.98 8.85
N TYR A 353 15.60 8.25 8.65
CA TYR A 353 15.59 6.83 8.88
C TYR A 353 16.81 6.41 9.70
N TYR A 354 16.62 5.31 10.41
CA TYR A 354 17.66 4.66 11.20
C TYR A 354 17.85 3.24 10.70
N ILE A 355 19.09 2.77 10.69
CA ILE A 355 19.38 1.35 10.52
C ILE A 355 19.94 0.87 11.83
N THR A 356 19.41 -0.23 12.35
CA THR A 356 19.79 -0.80 13.63
C THR A 356 20.68 -2.01 13.47
N ASN A 357 21.44 -2.35 14.52
CA ASN A 357 22.37 -3.49 14.51
C ASN A 357 21.64 -4.84 14.47
N ASP A 358 20.36 -4.89 14.80
CA ASP A 358 19.51 -6.07 14.69
C ASP A 358 18.76 -6.16 13.37
N GLY A 359 19.15 -5.35 12.38
CA GLY A 359 18.72 -5.50 10.99
C GLY A 359 17.44 -4.77 10.59
N PHE A 360 17.00 -3.78 11.35
CA PHE A 360 15.80 -2.99 11.01
C PHE A 360 16.17 -1.66 10.37
N LEU A 361 15.38 -1.28 9.38
CA LEU A 361 15.29 0.10 8.91
C LEU A 361 13.98 0.69 9.42
N ILE A 362 14.08 1.84 10.09
CA ILE A 362 12.94 2.55 10.68
C ILE A 362 12.90 3.95 10.09
N LEU A 363 11.78 4.29 9.43
CA LEU A 363 11.58 5.59 8.79
C LEU A 363 10.35 6.27 9.38
N SER A 364 10.45 7.57 9.62
CA SER A 364 9.33 8.37 10.10
C SER A 364 9.43 9.80 9.60
N SER A 365 8.27 10.41 9.33
CA SER A 365 8.16 11.83 8.98
C SER A 365 8.42 12.75 10.17
N GLU A 366 8.42 12.21 11.39
CA GLU A 366 8.69 12.97 12.60
C GLU A 366 9.75 12.29 13.47
N VAL A 367 10.59 13.11 14.10
CA VAL A 367 11.65 12.65 15.00
C VAL A 367 11.06 12.24 16.36
N GLY A 368 11.59 11.18 16.96
CA GLY A 368 11.26 10.79 18.32
C GLY A 368 9.92 10.08 18.51
N VAL A 369 9.30 9.60 17.43
CA VAL A 369 8.03 8.83 17.50
C VAL A 369 8.28 7.37 17.91
N LEU A 370 9.48 6.88 17.70
CA LEU A 370 9.90 5.56 18.17
C LEU A 370 11.26 5.72 18.87
N GLU A 371 11.34 5.32 20.13
CA GLU A 371 12.57 5.35 20.88
C GLU A 371 13.45 4.17 20.49
N VAL A 372 14.58 4.47 19.85
CA VAL A 372 15.59 3.49 19.50
C VAL A 372 16.83 3.79 20.35
N PRO A 373 17.31 2.83 21.19
CA PRO A 373 18.53 3.03 21.95
C PRO A 373 19.72 3.35 21.04
N GLU A 374 20.49 4.37 21.38
CA GLU A 374 21.62 4.82 20.56
C GLU A 374 22.65 3.72 20.28
N GLU A 375 22.86 2.83 21.22
CA GLU A 375 23.77 1.69 21.07
C GLU A 375 23.33 0.70 19.99
N LYS A 376 22.06 0.72 19.59
CA LYS A 376 21.53 -0.12 18.50
C LYS A 376 21.62 0.54 17.14
N ILE A 377 21.81 1.84 17.08
CA ILE A 377 21.81 2.59 15.82
C ILE A 377 23.17 2.45 15.13
N VAL A 378 23.16 1.87 13.93
CA VAL A 378 24.34 1.76 13.07
C VAL A 378 24.44 2.95 12.13
N LEU A 379 23.28 3.46 11.65
CA LEU A 379 23.22 4.56 10.70
C LEU A 379 22.03 5.46 11.01
N LYS A 380 22.27 6.77 10.99
CA LYS A 380 21.23 7.81 11.00
C LYS A 380 21.36 8.63 9.73
N GLU A 381 20.31 8.69 8.94
CA GLU A 381 20.34 9.47 7.72
C GLU A 381 19.05 10.27 7.53
N ARG A 382 19.16 11.33 6.77
CA ARG A 382 18.03 12.10 6.29
C ARG A 382 17.69 11.61 4.88
N LEU A 383 16.42 11.48 4.59
CA LEU A 383 15.97 11.21 3.23
C LEU A 383 16.11 12.51 2.43
N HIS A 384 16.87 12.47 1.33
CA HIS A 384 17.15 13.64 0.50
C HIS A 384 16.02 13.90 -0.50
N PRO A 385 15.64 15.18 -0.74
CA PRO A 385 14.60 15.51 -1.71
C PRO A 385 14.87 14.96 -3.11
N GLY A 386 13.85 14.38 -3.73
CA GLY A 386 13.93 13.82 -5.07
C GLY A 386 14.72 12.51 -5.18
N LYS A 387 15.23 11.99 -4.09
CA LYS A 387 16.04 10.78 -4.06
C LYS A 387 15.22 9.60 -3.53
N MET A 388 15.47 8.42 -4.08
CA MET A 388 14.83 7.18 -3.68
C MET A 388 15.70 6.40 -2.69
N LEU A 389 15.06 5.89 -1.66
CA LEU A 389 15.62 4.88 -0.76
C LEU A 389 14.85 3.59 -1.02
N LEU A 390 15.55 2.47 -1.18
CA LEU A 390 14.92 1.19 -1.44
C LEU A 390 15.49 0.11 -0.53
N VAL A 391 14.61 -0.66 0.11
CA VAL A 391 14.98 -1.86 0.84
C VAL A 391 14.44 -3.06 0.05
N ASN A 392 15.34 -3.94 -0.37
CA ASN A 392 14.97 -5.20 -1.02
C ASN A 392 15.13 -6.31 0.00
N THR A 393 14.02 -6.81 0.54
CA THR A 393 14.04 -7.82 1.60
C THR A 393 14.40 -9.21 1.09
N VAL A 394 14.23 -9.46 -0.21
CA VAL A 394 14.60 -10.74 -0.83
C VAL A 394 16.13 -10.85 -0.94
N GLN A 395 16.78 -9.75 -1.36
CA GLN A 395 18.25 -9.69 -1.45
C GLN A 395 18.90 -9.32 -0.11
N GLY A 396 18.13 -8.81 0.84
CA GLY A 396 18.63 -8.36 2.12
C GLY A 396 19.50 -7.12 2.06
N LYS A 397 19.15 -6.17 1.17
CA LYS A 397 19.97 -4.99 0.89
C LYS A 397 19.17 -3.70 0.99
N VAL A 398 19.86 -2.65 1.45
CA VAL A 398 19.40 -1.26 1.35
C VAL A 398 20.13 -0.62 0.18
N LEU A 399 19.38 -0.05 -0.75
CA LEU A 399 19.92 0.59 -1.95
C LEU A 399 19.65 2.10 -1.90
N ASN A 400 20.66 2.90 -2.18
CA ASN A 400 20.51 4.34 -2.31
C ASN A 400 20.01 4.71 -3.71
N ASP A 401 19.70 5.98 -3.91
CA ASP A 401 19.16 6.50 -5.17
C ASP A 401 20.05 6.16 -6.38
N GLU A 402 21.36 6.35 -6.27
CA GLU A 402 22.32 6.05 -7.32
C GLU A 402 22.28 4.58 -7.73
N GLU A 403 22.31 3.68 -6.74
CA GLU A 403 22.30 2.23 -6.96
C GLU A 403 21.00 1.76 -7.65
N VAL A 404 19.85 2.28 -7.23
CA VAL A 404 18.56 1.94 -7.83
C VAL A 404 18.49 2.42 -9.28
N LYS A 405 18.88 3.67 -9.53
CA LYS A 405 18.81 4.28 -10.86
C LYS A 405 19.81 3.68 -11.84
N GLU A 406 21.01 3.35 -11.38
CA GLU A 406 21.97 2.61 -12.19
C GLU A 406 21.45 1.25 -12.61
N TYR A 407 20.83 0.53 -11.69
CA TYR A 407 20.27 -0.80 -11.98
C TYR A 407 19.26 -0.73 -13.13
N TYR A 408 18.33 0.22 -13.09
CA TYR A 408 17.30 0.35 -14.12
C TYR A 408 17.78 1.04 -15.40
N ALA A 409 18.76 1.92 -15.32
CA ALA A 409 19.32 2.58 -16.50
C ALA A 409 20.10 1.61 -17.39
N LYS A 410 20.64 0.52 -16.84
CA LYS A 410 21.38 -0.51 -17.56
C LYS A 410 20.50 -1.58 -18.21
N LYS A 411 19.23 -1.60 -17.90
CA LYS A 411 18.25 -2.50 -18.51
C LYS A 411 17.51 -1.81 -19.65
#